data_a8630f441369c214ff2dfaa711bcb18c
#
_entry.id   a8630f441369c214ff2dfaa711bcb18c
#
_cell.length_a   1.000
_cell.length_b   1.000
_cell.length_c   1.000
_cell.angle_alpha   90.00
_cell.angle_beta   90.00
_cell.angle_gamma   90.00
#
_symmetry.space_group_name_H-M   'P 1'
#
loop_
_entity.id
_entity.type
_entity.pdbx_description
1 polymer ?
#
loop_
_entity_poly.entity_id
_entity_poly.type
_entity_poly.pdbx_seq_one_letter_code
_entity_poly.pdbx_strand_id
1 'polypeptide(L)'
;MEFFVVYLTMLFIYVIVDFIWITLFMQPYFTANLGHLLRESVGTSFLLTYGSIFFVFYVLGLYWFGVRAGVASNSALTATFSGAFLGFLAYGTYGLTNFIFFKGYPLSITLLDITWGSLLGGAVSLCGYLIFLRFFYQS
;
A
#
# COMPACT_ATOMS: atom_id res chain seq x y z
N MET A 1 18.77 -13.73 -4.98
CA MET A 1 19.03 -13.21 -3.63
C MET A 1 18.54 -11.77 -3.48
N GLU A 2 18.86 -10.89 -4.41
CA GLU A 2 18.46 -9.47 -4.44
C GLU A 2 16.94 -9.26 -4.27
N PHE A 3 16.14 -9.96 -5.06
CA PHE A 3 14.69 -9.89 -4.99
C PHE A 3 14.16 -10.11 -3.57
N PHE A 4 14.60 -11.20 -2.93
CA PHE A 4 14.07 -11.56 -1.61
C PHE A 4 14.43 -10.52 -0.54
N VAL A 5 15.67 -10.00 -0.56
CA VAL A 5 16.11 -8.98 0.41
C VAL A 5 15.30 -7.69 0.24
N VAL A 6 15.22 -7.18 -0.98
CA VAL A 6 14.48 -5.95 -1.27
C VAL A 6 12.99 -6.13 -0.97
N TYR A 7 12.39 -7.21 -1.46
CA TYR A 7 10.96 -7.47 -1.29
C TYR A 7 10.56 -7.65 0.19
N LEU A 8 11.30 -8.46 0.95
CA LEU A 8 10.98 -8.68 2.36
C LEU A 8 11.15 -7.40 3.19
N THR A 9 12.16 -6.59 2.88
CA THR A 9 12.33 -5.30 3.53
C THR A 9 11.19 -4.33 3.19
N MET A 10 10.79 -4.27 1.93
CA MET A 10 9.62 -3.49 1.51
C MET A 10 8.34 -3.96 2.21
N LEU A 11 8.12 -5.27 2.28
CA LEU A 11 6.96 -5.87 2.94
C LEU A 11 6.92 -5.49 4.43
N PHE A 12 8.06 -5.58 5.11
CA PHE A 12 8.18 -5.20 6.51
C PHE A 12 7.87 -3.71 6.73
N ILE A 13 8.47 -2.83 5.93
CA ILE A 13 8.22 -1.38 6.00
C ILE A 13 6.74 -1.09 5.73
N TYR A 14 6.20 -1.66 4.66
CA TYR A 14 4.81 -1.45 4.27
C TYR A 14 3.84 -1.83 5.38
N VAL A 15 3.97 -3.04 5.92
CA VAL A 15 3.07 -3.56 6.96
C VAL A 15 3.10 -2.69 8.21
N ILE A 16 4.29 -2.27 8.67
CA ILE A 16 4.41 -1.42 9.85
C ILE A 16 3.75 -0.06 9.63
N VAL A 17 4.07 0.59 8.53
CA VAL A 17 3.57 1.95 8.25
C VAL A 17 2.06 1.94 8.02
N ASP A 18 1.55 0.95 7.28
CA ASP A 18 0.11 0.83 7.03
C ASP A 18 -0.66 0.42 8.29
N PHE A 19 -0.11 -0.45 9.12
CA PHE A 19 -0.72 -0.83 10.40
C PHE A 19 -0.84 0.38 11.35
N ILE A 20 0.19 1.22 11.43
CA ILE A 20 0.14 2.47 12.22
C ILE A 20 -0.94 3.40 11.69
N TRP A 21 -1.01 3.59 10.38
CA TRP A 21 -2.03 4.40 9.73
C TRP A 21 -3.44 3.89 10.01
N ILE A 22 -3.67 2.61 9.78
CA ILE A 22 -4.98 1.98 10.02
C ILE A 22 -5.40 2.16 11.49
N THR A 23 -4.51 1.86 12.43
CA THR A 23 -4.84 1.86 13.86
C THR A 23 -5.09 3.27 14.39
N LEU A 24 -4.26 4.24 14.02
CA LEU A 24 -4.32 5.58 14.58
C LEU A 24 -5.31 6.50 13.87
N PHE A 25 -5.51 6.32 12.57
CA PHE A 25 -6.30 7.25 11.76
C PHE A 25 -7.52 6.60 11.12
N MET A 26 -7.35 5.50 10.43
CA MET A 26 -8.45 4.94 9.62
C MET A 26 -9.50 4.23 10.48
N GLN A 27 -9.11 3.41 11.43
CA GLN A 27 -10.07 2.65 12.25
C GLN A 27 -11.02 3.57 13.03
N PRO A 28 -10.56 4.63 13.75
CA PRO A 28 -11.46 5.56 14.40
C PRO A 28 -12.38 6.30 13.41
N TYR A 29 -11.83 6.70 12.26
CA TYR A 29 -12.57 7.42 11.24
C TYR A 29 -13.62 6.56 10.55
N PHE A 30 -13.28 5.31 10.23
CA PHE A 30 -14.23 4.32 9.70
C PHE A 30 -15.34 4.01 10.70
N THR A 31 -15.01 3.81 11.98
CA THR A 31 -16.00 3.52 13.01
C THR A 31 -16.99 4.68 13.17
N ALA A 32 -16.50 5.93 13.14
CA ALA A 32 -17.35 7.09 13.25
C ALA A 32 -18.31 7.28 12.06
N ASN A 33 -17.89 6.96 10.86
CA ASN A 33 -18.66 7.23 9.63
C ASN A 33 -19.38 6.00 9.08
N LEU A 34 -18.86 4.80 9.29
CA LEU A 34 -19.31 3.54 8.71
C LEU A 34 -19.57 2.46 9.75
N GLY A 35 -19.63 2.81 11.05
CA GLY A 35 -19.75 1.83 12.13
C GLY A 35 -20.91 0.85 11.95
N HIS A 36 -22.03 1.30 11.37
CA HIS A 36 -23.20 0.47 11.08
C HIS A 36 -22.98 -0.56 9.95
N LEU A 37 -21.91 -0.42 9.15
CA LEU A 37 -21.52 -1.35 8.08
C LEU A 37 -20.35 -2.24 8.48
N LEU A 38 -19.67 -1.92 9.59
CA LEU A 38 -18.54 -2.71 10.05
C LEU A 38 -19.02 -4.02 10.69
N ARG A 39 -18.19 -5.05 10.58
CA ARG A 39 -18.41 -6.31 11.31
C ARG A 39 -18.31 -6.04 12.81
N GLU A 40 -19.21 -6.58 13.61
CA GLU A 40 -19.23 -6.42 15.07
C GLU A 40 -17.94 -6.95 15.72
N SER A 41 -17.42 -8.05 15.19
CA SER A 41 -16.11 -8.58 15.58
C SER A 41 -15.38 -9.19 14.38
N VAL A 42 -14.09 -8.95 14.29
CA VAL A 42 -13.22 -9.57 13.29
C VAL A 42 -12.18 -10.42 14.02
N GLY A 43 -12.23 -11.72 13.85
CA GLY A 43 -11.28 -12.64 14.46
C GLY A 43 -9.85 -12.37 13.97
N THR A 44 -8.87 -12.46 14.89
CA THR A 44 -7.44 -12.24 14.57
C THR A 44 -6.96 -13.11 13.42
N SER A 45 -7.37 -14.39 13.38
CA SER A 45 -7.01 -15.31 12.29
C SER A 45 -7.55 -14.84 10.93
N PHE A 46 -8.76 -14.29 10.90
CA PHE A 46 -9.35 -13.73 9.68
C PHE A 46 -8.55 -12.54 9.17
N LEU A 47 -8.22 -11.59 10.06
CA LEU A 47 -7.40 -10.41 9.73
C LEU A 47 -6.01 -10.81 9.23
N LEU A 48 -5.35 -11.73 9.93
CA LEU A 48 -4.03 -12.20 9.53
C LEU A 48 -4.06 -12.92 8.18
N THR A 49 -5.04 -13.75 7.92
CA THR A 49 -5.14 -14.49 6.66
C THR A 49 -5.36 -13.54 5.48
N TYR A 50 -6.44 -12.78 5.50
CA TYR A 50 -6.82 -11.93 4.36
C TYR A 50 -5.95 -10.67 4.23
N GLY A 51 -5.51 -10.10 5.34
CA GLY A 51 -4.57 -9.00 5.35
C GLY A 51 -3.20 -9.39 4.77
N SER A 52 -2.69 -10.57 5.17
CA SER A 52 -1.41 -11.07 4.63
C SER A 52 -1.48 -11.34 3.14
N ILE A 53 -2.58 -11.90 2.64
CA ILE A 53 -2.78 -12.11 1.19
C ILE A 53 -2.66 -10.76 0.46
N PHE A 54 -3.38 -9.75 0.93
CA PHE A 54 -3.31 -8.41 0.32
C PHE A 54 -1.88 -7.84 0.35
N PHE A 55 -1.24 -7.81 1.52
CA PHE A 55 0.09 -7.21 1.67
C PHE A 55 1.15 -7.89 0.81
N VAL A 56 1.15 -9.22 0.80
CA VAL A 56 2.11 -10.01 -0.01
C VAL A 56 1.98 -9.67 -1.49
N PHE A 57 0.78 -9.72 -2.05
CA PHE A 57 0.60 -9.46 -3.47
C PHE A 57 0.74 -7.99 -3.85
N TYR A 58 0.27 -7.09 -2.99
CA TYR A 58 0.39 -5.66 -3.27
C TYR A 58 1.84 -5.18 -3.27
N VAL A 59 2.62 -5.58 -2.26
CA VAL A 59 4.06 -5.23 -2.21
C VAL A 59 4.85 -5.91 -3.32
N LEU A 60 4.44 -7.10 -3.76
CA LEU A 60 5.01 -7.72 -4.96
C LEU A 60 4.76 -6.84 -6.20
N GLY A 61 3.57 -6.27 -6.32
CA GLY A 61 3.25 -5.28 -7.35
C GLY A 61 4.13 -4.04 -7.27
N LEU A 62 4.32 -3.47 -6.08
CA LEU A 62 5.22 -2.32 -5.88
C LEU A 62 6.67 -2.63 -6.27
N TYR A 63 7.16 -3.82 -5.94
CA TYR A 63 8.48 -4.25 -6.39
C TYR A 63 8.54 -4.34 -7.91
N TRP A 64 7.56 -5.01 -8.51
CA TRP A 64 7.58 -5.29 -9.95
C TRP A 64 7.39 -4.04 -10.80
N PHE A 65 6.45 -3.20 -10.46
CA PHE A 65 6.10 -2.01 -11.24
C PHE A 65 6.83 -0.75 -10.78
N GLY A 66 7.17 -0.63 -9.50
CA GLY A 66 7.88 0.52 -8.95
C GLY A 66 9.39 0.35 -8.98
N VAL A 67 9.92 -0.58 -8.17
CA VAL A 67 11.37 -0.74 -8.00
C VAL A 67 12.06 -1.12 -9.31
N ARG A 68 11.56 -2.13 -10.02
CA ARG A 68 12.17 -2.56 -11.29
C ARG A 68 12.14 -1.49 -12.37
N ALA A 69 11.07 -0.70 -12.44
CA ALA A 69 11.01 0.43 -13.38
C ALA A 69 12.08 1.49 -13.03
N GLY A 70 12.27 1.77 -11.75
CA GLY A 70 13.32 2.66 -11.27
C GLY A 70 14.72 2.15 -11.59
N VAL A 71 14.97 0.87 -11.35
CA VAL A 71 16.26 0.23 -11.66
C VAL A 71 16.53 0.25 -13.17
N ALA A 72 15.55 -0.12 -13.99
CA ALA A 72 15.69 -0.13 -15.44
C ALA A 72 15.97 1.24 -16.05
N SER A 73 15.42 2.31 -15.46
CA SER A 73 15.63 3.71 -15.90
C SER A 73 16.73 4.43 -15.14
N ASN A 74 17.36 3.78 -14.17
CA ASN A 74 18.30 4.40 -13.22
C ASN A 74 17.77 5.69 -12.60
N SER A 75 16.51 5.67 -12.16
CA SER A 75 15.79 6.86 -11.71
C SER A 75 14.93 6.58 -10.47
N ALA A 76 15.30 7.24 -9.36
CA ALA A 76 14.50 7.23 -8.12
C ALA A 76 13.09 7.81 -8.36
N LEU A 77 13.00 8.83 -9.22
CA LEU A 77 11.75 9.47 -9.57
C LEU A 77 10.80 8.48 -10.26
N THR A 78 11.32 7.69 -11.20
CA THR A 78 10.55 6.64 -11.87
C THR A 78 10.04 5.59 -10.87
N ALA A 79 10.89 5.13 -9.94
CA ALA A 79 10.47 4.21 -8.90
C ALA A 79 9.32 4.78 -8.05
N THR A 80 9.48 6.02 -7.61
CA THR A 80 8.50 6.71 -6.77
C THR A 80 7.17 6.92 -7.49
N PHE A 81 7.19 7.48 -8.69
CA PHE A 81 5.96 7.76 -9.43
C PHE A 81 5.24 6.49 -9.88
N SER A 82 5.96 5.45 -10.31
CA SER A 82 5.35 4.18 -10.69
C SER A 82 4.69 3.49 -9.49
N GLY A 83 5.34 3.51 -8.32
CA GLY A 83 4.75 2.99 -7.09
C GLY A 83 3.54 3.82 -6.61
N ALA A 84 3.64 5.15 -6.69
CA ALA A 84 2.54 6.06 -6.35
C ALA A 84 1.33 5.86 -7.29
N PHE A 85 1.58 5.68 -8.57
CA PHE A 85 0.51 5.43 -9.55
C PHE A 85 -0.16 4.08 -9.34
N LEU A 86 0.60 3.03 -9.01
CA LEU A 86 0.02 1.74 -8.63
C LEU A 86 -0.85 1.86 -7.37
N GLY A 87 -0.39 2.62 -6.37
CA GLY A 87 -1.16 2.93 -5.17
C GLY A 87 -2.45 3.68 -5.48
N PHE A 88 -2.36 4.71 -6.32
CA PHE A 88 -3.52 5.45 -6.81
C PHE A 88 -4.56 4.52 -7.46
N LEU A 89 -4.13 3.63 -8.34
CA LEU A 89 -5.04 2.70 -9.03
C LEU A 89 -5.67 1.69 -8.08
N ALA A 90 -4.87 1.07 -7.20
CA ALA A 90 -5.36 0.04 -6.30
C ALA A 90 -6.36 0.60 -5.28
N TYR A 91 -5.99 1.66 -4.59
CA TYR A 91 -6.84 2.31 -3.59
C TYR A 91 -7.99 3.08 -4.22
N GLY A 92 -7.76 3.65 -5.41
CA GLY A 92 -8.80 4.31 -6.20
C GLY A 92 -9.87 3.34 -6.66
N THR A 93 -9.49 2.17 -7.14
CA THR A 93 -10.44 1.13 -7.53
C THR A 93 -11.31 0.70 -6.35
N TYR A 94 -10.71 0.43 -5.20
CA TYR A 94 -11.43 0.09 -3.97
C TYR A 94 -12.35 1.23 -3.52
N GLY A 95 -11.80 2.43 -3.31
CA GLY A 95 -12.53 3.56 -2.74
C GLY A 95 -13.66 4.05 -3.63
N LEU A 96 -13.41 4.22 -4.93
CA LEU A 96 -14.44 4.65 -5.90
C LEU A 96 -15.53 3.61 -6.08
N THR A 97 -15.19 2.33 -6.12
CA THR A 97 -16.18 1.26 -6.21
C THR A 97 -17.09 1.26 -4.98
N ASN A 98 -16.53 1.38 -3.78
CA ASN A 98 -17.32 1.47 -2.56
C ASN A 98 -18.21 2.72 -2.53
N PHE A 99 -17.68 3.87 -2.93
CA PHE A 99 -18.44 5.12 -3.02
C PHE A 99 -19.63 5.03 -3.98
N ILE A 100 -19.46 4.34 -5.11
CA ILE A 100 -20.53 4.17 -6.11
C ILE A 100 -21.61 3.21 -5.61
N PHE A 101 -21.20 2.07 -5.01
CA PHE A 101 -22.12 0.97 -4.74
C PHE A 101 -22.73 0.98 -3.35
N PHE A 102 -22.06 1.57 -2.35
CA PHE A 102 -22.57 1.57 -0.97
C PHE A 102 -23.21 2.90 -0.60
N LYS A 103 -24.51 2.86 -0.34
CA LYS A 103 -25.24 4.04 0.13
C LYS A 103 -24.65 4.57 1.43
N GLY A 104 -24.32 5.86 1.46
CA GLY A 104 -23.76 6.50 2.64
C GLY A 104 -22.25 6.32 2.83
N TYR A 105 -21.56 5.71 1.87
CA TYR A 105 -20.10 5.65 1.90
C TYR A 105 -19.51 7.05 1.63
N PRO A 106 -18.69 7.62 2.53
CA PRO A 106 -18.24 9.01 2.39
C PRO A 106 -17.17 9.15 1.30
N LEU A 107 -17.32 10.18 0.47
CA LEU A 107 -16.27 10.54 -0.51
C LEU A 107 -14.95 10.90 0.17
N SER A 108 -14.99 11.46 1.39
CA SER A 108 -13.80 11.78 2.17
C SER A 108 -12.94 10.57 2.49
N ILE A 109 -13.53 9.43 2.81
CA ILE A 109 -12.81 8.15 3.01
C ILE A 109 -12.13 7.74 1.71
N THR A 110 -12.85 7.78 0.59
CA THR A 110 -12.30 7.46 -0.73
C THR A 110 -11.06 8.31 -1.05
N LEU A 111 -11.14 9.62 -0.86
CA LEU A 111 -10.04 10.54 -1.16
C LEU A 111 -8.84 10.33 -0.21
N LEU A 112 -9.10 10.08 1.07
CA LEU A 112 -8.05 9.75 2.03
C LEU A 112 -7.32 8.47 1.66
N ASP A 113 -8.05 7.41 1.33
CA ASP A 113 -7.48 6.13 0.93
C ASP A 113 -6.63 6.25 -0.35
N ILE A 114 -7.13 6.93 -1.36
CA ILE A 114 -6.39 7.16 -2.61
C ILE A 114 -5.09 7.92 -2.34
N THR A 115 -5.18 9.00 -1.55
CA THR A 115 -4.00 9.80 -1.20
C THR A 115 -2.98 8.97 -0.42
N TRP A 116 -3.44 8.25 0.60
CA TRP A 116 -2.57 7.38 1.40
C TRP A 116 -1.91 6.28 0.56
N GLY A 117 -2.68 5.55 -0.22
CA GLY A 117 -2.17 4.48 -1.08
C GLY A 117 -1.13 4.98 -2.09
N SER A 118 -1.35 6.19 -2.65
CA SER A 118 -0.40 6.83 -3.55
C SER A 118 0.90 7.20 -2.84
N LEU A 119 0.82 7.84 -1.68
CA LEU A 119 2.00 8.25 -0.90
C LEU A 119 2.79 7.04 -0.41
N LEU A 120 2.11 6.06 0.18
CA LEU A 120 2.75 4.86 0.70
C LEU A 120 3.36 4.02 -0.42
N GLY A 121 2.64 3.82 -1.53
CA GLY A 121 3.16 3.10 -2.70
C GLY A 121 4.41 3.75 -3.28
N GLY A 122 4.42 5.07 -3.41
CA GLY A 122 5.59 5.83 -3.85
C GLY A 122 6.77 5.73 -2.89
N ALA A 123 6.52 5.93 -1.59
CA ALA A 123 7.56 5.89 -0.57
C ALA A 123 8.20 4.49 -0.45
N VAL A 124 7.40 3.43 -0.42
CA VAL A 124 7.89 2.05 -0.32
C VAL A 124 8.67 1.64 -1.57
N SER A 125 8.21 2.06 -2.77
CA SER A 125 8.95 1.80 -4.01
C SER A 125 10.27 2.55 -4.06
N LEU A 126 10.32 3.79 -3.58
CA LEU A 126 11.56 4.55 -3.43
C LEU A 126 12.53 3.86 -2.46
N CYS A 127 12.05 3.44 -1.29
CA CYS A 127 12.86 2.69 -0.33
C CYS A 127 13.43 1.41 -0.95
N GLY A 128 12.60 0.63 -1.64
CA GLY A 128 13.04 -0.58 -2.33
C GLY A 128 14.11 -0.31 -3.39
N TYR A 129 13.96 0.75 -4.17
CA TYR A 129 14.95 1.19 -5.16
C TYR A 129 16.28 1.58 -4.50
N LEU A 130 16.25 2.36 -3.42
CA LEU A 130 17.47 2.79 -2.71
C LEU A 130 18.18 1.60 -2.04
N ILE A 131 17.44 0.64 -1.49
CA ILE A 131 17.99 -0.60 -0.94
C ILE A 131 18.67 -1.40 -2.06
N PHE A 132 18.01 -1.54 -3.22
CA PHE A 132 18.59 -2.21 -4.36
C PHE A 132 19.92 -1.57 -4.77
N LEU A 133 19.96 -0.24 -4.93
CA LEU A 133 21.18 0.48 -5.27
C LEU A 133 22.28 0.30 -4.22
N ARG A 134 21.93 0.38 -2.96
CA ARG A 134 22.92 0.32 -1.86
C ARG A 134 23.61 -1.02 -1.74
N PHE A 135 22.90 -2.11 -1.99
CA PHE A 135 23.39 -3.45 -1.71
C PHE A 135 23.74 -4.27 -2.95
N PHE A 136 23.18 -3.94 -4.09
CA PHE A 136 23.28 -4.77 -5.29
C PHE A 136 23.77 -4.03 -6.54
N TYR A 137 23.66 -2.71 -6.55
CA TYR A 137 24.19 -1.88 -7.65
C TYR A 137 25.58 -1.34 -7.27
N GLN A 138 26.53 -2.27 -7.06
CA GLN A 138 27.96 -1.91 -7.04
C GLN A 138 28.54 -2.29 -8.38
N SER A 139 28.69 -1.30 -9.24
CA SER A 139 29.45 -1.40 -10.49
C SER A 139 30.93 -1.61 -10.22
#